data_2080f8eec1db537d5c50066edd0387e8
#
_entry.id   2080f8eec1db537d5c50066edd0387e8
#
_cell.length_a   1.000
_cell.length_b   1.000
_cell.length_c   1.000
_cell.angle_alpha   90.00
_cell.angle_beta   90.00
_cell.angle_gamma   90.00
#
_symmetry.space_group_name_H-M   'P 1'
#
loop_
_entity.id
_entity.type
_entity.pdbx_description
1 polymer ?
#
loop_
_entity_poly.entity_id
_entity_poly.type
_entity_poly.pdbx_seq_one_letter_code
_entity_poly.pdbx_strand_id
1 'polypeptide(L)'
;MVVVILIGVLAALGIPSIAAQLRDRRTNQAAHEVALLYRQARSLAMGRGSAVLVRFDGAANGRIEVREAMDPDPNHCLTLPATSCSAANWNAASPLNRLVGTFDVNANGPYQNVKLAFFQANGTSAGNAVEVCFSPLGRAFRRWAFAGTFLPMTEAPYLQVNRVDASNQVEGITRTVLVLPNGTSRLSL
;
A
#
# COMPACT_ATOMS: atom_id res chain seq x y z
N MET A 1 21.67 -48.20 -5.55
CA MET A 1 21.43 -47.48 -6.81
C MET A 1 19.96 -47.08 -6.97
N VAL A 2 18.97 -48.00 -6.89
CA VAL A 2 17.53 -47.68 -7.09
C VAL A 2 17.00 -46.61 -6.15
N VAL A 3 17.37 -46.63 -4.88
CA VAL A 3 16.93 -45.67 -3.85
C VAL A 3 17.39 -44.23 -4.19
N VAL A 4 18.61 -44.06 -4.69
CA VAL A 4 19.15 -42.72 -5.06
C VAL A 4 18.42 -42.15 -6.26
N ILE A 5 18.05 -43.00 -7.23
CA ILE A 5 17.28 -42.60 -8.40
C ILE A 5 15.87 -42.15 -7.98
N LEU A 6 15.20 -42.90 -7.09
CA LEU A 6 13.88 -42.56 -6.56
C LEU A 6 13.89 -41.21 -5.80
N ILE A 7 14.89 -40.99 -4.95
CA ILE A 7 15.05 -39.70 -4.24
C ILE A 7 15.28 -38.56 -5.24
N GLY A 8 16.09 -38.75 -6.27
CA GLY A 8 16.36 -37.78 -7.31
C GLY A 8 15.07 -37.36 -8.09
N VAL A 9 14.24 -38.35 -8.45
CA VAL A 9 12.97 -38.10 -9.13
C VAL A 9 11.99 -37.35 -8.23
N LEU A 10 11.87 -37.75 -6.96
CA LEU A 10 10.97 -37.09 -6.01
C LEU A 10 11.43 -35.65 -5.72
N ALA A 11 12.74 -35.41 -5.60
CA ALA A 11 13.28 -34.08 -5.44
C ALA A 11 13.02 -33.18 -6.67
N ALA A 12 13.21 -33.70 -7.87
CA ALA A 12 12.98 -32.96 -9.11
C ALA A 12 11.52 -32.52 -9.30
N LEU A 13 10.55 -33.30 -8.84
CA LEU A 13 9.13 -32.98 -8.89
C LEU A 13 8.67 -32.07 -7.74
N GLY A 14 9.30 -32.18 -6.56
CA GLY A 14 8.90 -31.44 -5.36
C GLY A 14 9.39 -29.98 -5.30
N ILE A 15 10.60 -29.70 -5.76
CA ILE A 15 11.23 -28.38 -5.64
C ILE A 15 10.43 -27.26 -6.33
N PRO A 16 9.96 -27.41 -7.58
CA PRO A 16 9.24 -26.32 -8.26
C PRO A 16 7.89 -25.98 -7.59
N SER A 17 7.21 -26.96 -7.00
CA SER A 17 5.93 -26.72 -6.31
C SER A 17 6.12 -25.92 -5.01
N ILE A 18 7.18 -26.17 -4.27
CA ILE A 18 7.53 -25.45 -3.04
C ILE A 18 7.90 -24.00 -3.35
N ALA A 19 8.65 -23.75 -4.41
CA ALA A 19 9.04 -22.42 -4.84
C ALA A 19 7.82 -21.57 -5.25
N ALA A 20 6.82 -22.17 -5.91
CA ALA A 20 5.57 -21.48 -6.25
C ALA A 20 4.77 -21.10 -5.00
N GLN A 21 4.62 -22.03 -4.04
CA GLN A 21 3.93 -21.77 -2.78
C GLN A 21 4.60 -20.66 -1.94
N LEU A 22 5.92 -20.60 -1.91
CA LEU A 22 6.63 -19.53 -1.21
C LEU A 22 6.37 -18.15 -1.83
N ARG A 23 6.32 -18.06 -3.16
CA ARG A 23 5.99 -16.82 -3.86
C ARG A 23 4.55 -16.39 -3.59
N ASP A 24 3.60 -17.32 -3.56
CA ASP A 24 2.20 -17.04 -3.25
C ASP A 24 2.02 -16.56 -1.79
N ARG A 25 2.78 -17.10 -0.84
CA ARG A 25 2.80 -16.62 0.54
C ARG A 25 3.28 -15.17 0.64
N ARG A 26 4.31 -14.78 -0.12
CA ARG A 26 4.79 -13.38 -0.15
C ARG A 26 3.72 -12.42 -0.67
N THR A 27 3.01 -12.78 -1.73
CA THR A 27 1.89 -11.98 -2.26
C THR A 27 0.77 -11.83 -1.23
N ASN A 28 0.42 -12.90 -0.52
CA ASN A 28 -0.55 -12.84 0.56
C ASN A 28 -0.09 -11.94 1.71
N GLN A 29 1.15 -12.07 2.16
CA GLN A 29 1.72 -11.25 3.22
C GLN A 29 1.75 -9.78 2.83
N ALA A 30 2.18 -9.45 1.61
CA ALA A 30 2.16 -8.08 1.08
C ALA A 30 0.75 -7.49 1.07
N ALA A 31 -0.26 -8.25 0.65
CA ALA A 31 -1.64 -7.79 0.64
C ALA A 31 -2.18 -7.54 2.06
N HIS A 32 -1.85 -8.41 3.02
CA HIS A 32 -2.22 -8.22 4.43
C HIS A 32 -1.55 -6.98 5.02
N GLU A 33 -0.27 -6.76 4.74
CA GLU A 33 0.48 -5.60 5.24
C GLU A 33 -0.05 -4.30 4.65
N VAL A 34 -0.33 -4.26 3.36
CA VAL A 34 -0.99 -3.11 2.72
C VAL A 34 -2.34 -2.81 3.35
N ALA A 35 -3.19 -3.83 3.54
CA ALA A 35 -4.48 -3.63 4.20
C ALA A 35 -4.32 -3.13 5.65
N LEU A 36 -3.30 -3.60 6.36
CA LEU A 36 -2.99 -3.15 7.71
C LEU A 36 -2.54 -1.68 7.73
N LEU A 37 -1.70 -1.26 6.78
CA LEU A 37 -1.24 0.13 6.67
C LEU A 37 -2.41 1.12 6.50
N TYR A 38 -3.40 0.81 5.67
CA TYR A 38 -4.59 1.65 5.53
C TYR A 38 -5.39 1.74 6.83
N ARG A 39 -5.56 0.62 7.55
CA ARG A 39 -6.24 0.61 8.86
C ARG A 39 -5.47 1.40 9.90
N GLN A 40 -4.15 1.23 9.96
CA GLN A 40 -3.28 1.97 10.87
C GLN A 40 -3.30 3.47 10.57
N ALA A 41 -3.23 3.87 9.29
CA ALA A 41 -3.30 5.27 8.87
C ALA A 41 -4.61 5.92 9.34
N ARG A 42 -5.75 5.24 9.15
CA ARG A 42 -7.05 5.72 9.64
C ARG A 42 -7.09 5.81 11.17
N SER A 43 -6.65 4.76 11.87
CA SER A 43 -6.60 4.73 13.33
C SER A 43 -5.70 5.83 13.88
N LEU A 44 -4.56 6.07 13.24
CA LEU A 44 -3.63 7.13 13.59
C LEU A 44 -4.28 8.51 13.43
N ALA A 45 -5.00 8.74 12.31
CA ALA A 45 -5.71 9.99 12.08
C ALA A 45 -6.72 10.29 13.18
N MET A 46 -7.54 9.30 13.54
CA MET A 46 -8.54 9.45 14.62
C MET A 46 -7.92 9.57 16.01
N GLY A 47 -6.87 8.79 16.30
CA GLY A 47 -6.24 8.77 17.61
C GLY A 47 -5.40 10.00 17.92
N ARG A 48 -4.80 10.62 16.89
CA ARG A 48 -3.95 11.82 17.06
C ARG A 48 -4.65 13.13 16.71
N GLY A 49 -5.85 13.06 16.12
CA GLY A 49 -6.54 14.27 15.68
C GLY A 49 -5.87 14.98 14.50
N SER A 50 -5.03 14.27 13.73
CA SER A 50 -4.29 14.79 12.58
C SER A 50 -4.78 14.17 11.27
N ALA A 51 -4.61 14.88 10.15
CA ALA A 51 -4.78 14.25 8.84
C ALA A 51 -3.62 13.29 8.55
N VAL A 52 -3.92 12.11 8.03
CA VAL A 52 -2.92 11.10 7.67
C VAL A 52 -3.08 10.70 6.22
N LEU A 53 -2.00 10.83 5.46
CA LEU A 53 -1.92 10.50 4.05
C LEU A 53 -1.32 9.11 3.87
N VAL A 54 -1.95 8.30 3.01
CA VAL A 54 -1.36 7.11 2.41
C VAL A 54 -1.08 7.44 0.94
N ARG A 55 0.18 7.54 0.59
CA ARG A 55 0.66 7.82 -0.77
C ARG A 55 1.11 6.54 -1.41
N PHE A 56 0.52 6.21 -2.54
CA PHE A 56 0.95 5.13 -3.43
C PHE A 56 1.77 5.73 -4.58
N ASP A 57 2.97 5.20 -4.78
CA ASP A 57 3.81 5.44 -5.96
C ASP A 57 4.01 4.11 -6.68
N GLY A 58 3.49 4.00 -7.90
CA GLY A 58 3.58 2.81 -8.73
C GLY A 58 4.93 2.61 -9.42
N ALA A 59 5.91 3.50 -9.21
CA ALA A 59 7.26 3.30 -9.72
C ALA A 59 7.91 2.05 -9.07
N ALA A 60 8.81 1.39 -9.80
CA ALA A 60 9.61 0.26 -9.31
C ALA A 60 8.80 -0.83 -8.57
N ASN A 61 7.66 -1.26 -9.16
CA ASN A 61 6.73 -2.27 -8.65
C ASN A 61 5.81 -1.82 -7.50
N GLY A 62 5.95 -0.61 -7.01
CA GLY A 62 5.05 0.03 -6.06
C GLY A 62 5.66 0.29 -4.68
N ARG A 63 5.38 1.48 -4.19
CA ARG A 63 5.75 1.95 -2.86
C ARG A 63 4.56 2.61 -2.21
N ILE A 64 4.40 2.40 -0.90
CA ILE A 64 3.39 3.08 -0.10
C ILE A 64 4.10 3.83 1.03
N GLU A 65 3.77 5.11 1.18
CA GLU A 65 4.23 5.94 2.28
C GLU A 65 3.03 6.38 3.12
N VAL A 66 3.16 6.30 4.43
CA VAL A 66 2.19 6.86 5.37
C VAL A 66 2.79 8.11 6.00
N ARG A 67 2.11 9.24 5.82
CA ARG A 67 2.56 10.56 6.30
C ARG A 67 1.50 11.19 7.18
N GLU A 68 1.91 11.76 8.29
CA GLU A 68 1.07 12.51 9.22
C GLU A 68 1.26 14.01 8.97
N ALA A 69 0.15 14.74 8.87
CA ALA A 69 0.18 16.19 8.73
C ALA A 69 0.56 16.85 10.06
N MET A 70 1.49 17.79 9.98
CA MET A 70 1.94 18.60 11.09
C MET A 70 1.74 20.06 10.73
N ASP A 71 1.38 20.87 11.70
CA ASP A 71 1.30 22.32 11.57
C ASP A 71 2.25 22.94 12.59
N PRO A 72 3.45 23.36 12.20
CA PRO A 72 4.37 24.00 13.11
C PRO A 72 3.83 25.41 13.42
N ASP A 73 3.25 25.60 14.57
CA ASP A 73 3.00 26.92 15.10
C ASP A 73 4.32 27.50 15.62
N PRO A 74 4.86 28.58 15.01
CA PRO A 74 6.12 29.17 15.43
C PRO A 74 6.07 29.78 16.85
N ASN A 75 4.88 29.94 17.41
CA ASN A 75 4.65 30.50 18.73
C ASN A 75 4.55 29.45 19.85
N HIS A 76 4.59 28.16 19.50
CA HIS A 76 4.47 27.07 20.46
C HIS A 76 5.67 26.13 20.39
N CYS A 77 6.05 25.58 21.54
CA CYS A 77 7.13 24.57 21.61
C CYS A 77 6.76 23.21 21.00
N LEU A 78 5.51 23.01 20.63
CA LEU A 78 4.98 21.76 20.07
C LEU A 78 4.41 22.01 18.68
N THR A 79 4.69 21.10 17.77
CA THR A 79 4.07 21.04 16.46
C THR A 79 2.62 20.56 16.62
N LEU A 80 1.67 21.37 16.19
CA LEU A 80 0.26 20.98 16.23
C LEU A 80 -0.11 20.06 15.05
N PRO A 81 -1.04 19.12 15.23
CA PRO A 81 -1.51 18.30 14.14
C PRO A 81 -2.40 19.11 13.18
N ALA A 82 -2.12 19.05 11.87
CA ALA A 82 -3.03 19.60 10.86
C ALA A 82 -4.21 18.64 10.62
N THR A 83 -5.42 19.15 10.72
CA THR A 83 -6.66 18.34 10.68
C THR A 83 -7.23 18.15 9.28
N SER A 84 -6.82 18.98 8.31
CA SER A 84 -7.37 19.00 6.96
C SER A 84 -6.45 18.35 5.94
N CYS A 85 -6.97 17.38 5.19
CA CYS A 85 -6.27 16.77 4.06
C CYS A 85 -5.87 17.79 2.98
N SER A 86 -6.72 18.79 2.72
CA SER A 86 -6.49 19.79 1.67
C SER A 86 -5.59 20.94 2.12
N ALA A 87 -5.59 21.28 3.41
CA ALA A 87 -4.76 22.36 3.95
C ALA A 87 -3.34 21.89 4.29
N ALA A 88 -3.14 20.60 4.52
CA ALA A 88 -1.84 20.05 4.86
C ALA A 88 -0.87 20.11 3.67
N ASN A 89 0.40 20.39 3.99
CA ASN A 89 1.47 20.36 3.00
C ASN A 89 2.07 18.93 2.94
N TRP A 90 1.79 18.22 1.87
CA TRP A 90 2.22 16.84 1.64
C TRP A 90 3.52 16.72 0.84
N ASN A 91 4.26 17.81 0.63
CA ASN A 91 5.58 17.74 0.00
C ASN A 91 6.52 16.91 0.88
N ALA A 92 7.19 15.92 0.30
CA ALA A 92 8.07 15.00 1.03
C ALA A 92 9.23 15.72 1.76
N ALA A 93 9.70 16.85 1.24
CA ALA A 93 10.76 17.65 1.84
C ALA A 93 10.25 18.67 2.89
N SER A 94 8.92 18.78 3.08
CA SER A 94 8.34 19.76 4.00
C SER A 94 8.42 19.28 5.45
N PRO A 95 8.80 20.14 6.40
CA PRO A 95 8.71 19.85 7.83
C PRO A 95 7.25 19.77 8.33
N LEU A 96 6.28 20.21 7.50
CA LEU A 96 4.85 20.21 7.81
C LEU A 96 4.18 18.84 7.67
N ASN A 97 4.95 17.82 7.42
CA ASN A 97 4.47 16.43 7.48
C ASN A 97 5.60 15.51 7.97
N ARG A 98 5.18 14.43 8.61
CA ARG A 98 6.10 13.42 9.15
C ARG A 98 5.85 12.08 8.50
N LEU A 99 6.90 11.42 8.02
CA LEU A 99 6.84 10.04 7.58
C LEU A 99 6.66 9.12 8.81
N VAL A 100 5.60 8.34 8.81
CA VAL A 100 5.23 7.42 9.89
C VAL A 100 5.55 5.97 9.55
N GLY A 101 5.41 5.60 8.28
CA GLY A 101 5.69 4.25 7.82
C GLY A 101 5.88 4.19 6.32
N THR A 102 6.58 3.15 5.88
CA THR A 102 6.80 2.85 4.46
C THR A 102 6.60 1.38 4.22
N PHE A 103 6.03 1.05 3.06
CA PHE A 103 6.02 -0.29 2.50
C PHE A 103 6.58 -0.20 1.09
N ASP A 104 7.62 -0.95 0.81
CA ASP A 104 8.34 -0.89 -0.46
C ASP A 104 8.46 -2.29 -1.06
N VAL A 105 8.02 -2.40 -2.31
CA VAL A 105 8.16 -3.62 -3.11
C VAL A 105 9.35 -3.46 -4.02
N ASN A 106 10.53 -3.80 -3.51
CA ASN A 106 11.74 -3.75 -4.32
C ASN A 106 12.24 -5.16 -4.67
N ALA A 107 13.06 -5.23 -5.73
CA ALA A 107 13.56 -6.49 -6.26
C ALA A 107 14.44 -7.30 -5.28
N ASN A 108 15.02 -6.64 -4.27
CA ASN A 108 15.93 -7.23 -3.29
C ASN A 108 15.30 -7.33 -1.88
N GLY A 109 14.04 -6.97 -1.75
CA GLY A 109 13.32 -6.96 -0.46
C GLY A 109 12.60 -8.28 -0.15
N PRO A 110 11.90 -8.32 1.00
CA PRO A 110 11.13 -9.49 1.42
C PRO A 110 9.96 -9.81 0.47
N TYR A 111 9.51 -8.83 -0.33
CA TYR A 111 8.41 -8.94 -1.29
C TYR A 111 8.88 -9.04 -2.74
N GLN A 112 9.98 -9.76 -2.98
CA GLN A 112 10.44 -10.07 -4.34
C GLN A 112 9.32 -10.72 -5.15
N ASN A 113 9.23 -10.37 -6.45
CA ASN A 113 8.22 -10.85 -7.38
C ASN A 113 6.78 -10.45 -7.02
N VAL A 114 6.61 -9.36 -6.30
CA VAL A 114 5.31 -8.71 -6.05
C VAL A 114 5.27 -7.38 -6.79
N LYS A 115 4.11 -7.01 -7.30
CA LYS A 115 3.83 -5.72 -7.94
C LYS A 115 2.51 -5.18 -7.45
N LEU A 116 2.50 -3.91 -7.13
CA LEU A 116 1.30 -3.19 -6.73
C LEU A 116 0.73 -2.40 -7.93
N ALA A 117 -0.58 -2.43 -8.09
CA ALA A 117 -1.28 -1.63 -9.08
C ALA A 117 -2.57 -1.07 -8.46
N PHE A 118 -2.81 0.22 -8.62
CA PHE A 118 -3.98 0.89 -8.06
C PHE A 118 -5.06 1.11 -9.13
N PHE A 119 -6.31 0.83 -8.77
CA PHE A 119 -7.46 0.93 -9.65
C PHE A 119 -8.58 1.77 -9.03
N GLN A 120 -9.29 2.47 -9.87
CA GLN A 120 -10.56 3.11 -9.51
C GLN A 120 -11.65 2.03 -9.35
N ALA A 121 -12.77 2.38 -8.73
CA ALA A 121 -13.88 1.45 -8.52
C ALA A 121 -14.46 0.86 -9.81
N ASN A 122 -14.35 1.59 -10.92
CA ASN A 122 -14.79 1.14 -12.25
C ASN A 122 -13.79 0.19 -12.96
N GLY A 123 -12.68 -0.16 -12.32
CA GLY A 123 -11.65 -1.03 -12.89
C GLY A 123 -10.61 -0.32 -13.77
N THR A 124 -10.74 1.00 -13.97
CA THR A 124 -9.72 1.76 -14.68
C THR A 124 -8.47 1.94 -13.80
N SER A 125 -7.29 1.78 -14.39
CA SER A 125 -6.04 2.06 -13.68
C SER A 125 -6.02 3.50 -13.16
N ALA A 126 -5.70 3.69 -11.90
CA ALA A 126 -5.55 5.01 -11.29
C ALA A 126 -4.18 5.66 -11.58
N GLY A 127 -3.32 4.97 -12.32
CA GLY A 127 -1.96 5.41 -12.61
C GLY A 127 -0.98 5.13 -11.47
N ASN A 128 0.19 5.76 -11.56
CA ASN A 128 1.29 5.51 -10.61
C ASN A 128 1.27 6.45 -9.40
N ALA A 129 0.41 7.46 -9.39
CA ALA A 129 0.38 8.46 -8.33
C ALA A 129 -1.04 8.53 -7.74
N VAL A 130 -1.22 7.90 -6.58
CA VAL A 130 -2.51 7.88 -5.88
C VAL A 130 -2.31 8.27 -4.43
N GLU A 131 -3.19 9.11 -3.93
CA GLU A 131 -3.20 9.49 -2.53
C GLU A 131 -4.57 9.29 -1.91
N VAL A 132 -4.59 8.64 -0.75
CA VAL A 132 -5.74 8.50 0.13
C VAL A 132 -5.42 9.18 1.45
N CYS A 133 -6.21 10.16 1.83
CA CYS A 133 -6.03 10.89 3.08
C CYS A 133 -7.20 10.62 4.03
N PHE A 134 -6.89 10.37 5.28
CA PHE A 134 -7.84 10.21 6.37
C PHE A 134 -7.88 11.45 7.24
N SER A 135 -9.07 12.00 7.45
CA SER A 135 -9.27 13.09 8.41
C SER A 135 -9.37 12.55 9.84
N PRO A 136 -9.25 13.40 10.87
CA PRO A 136 -9.45 13.02 12.26
C PRO A 136 -10.82 12.39 12.57
N LEU A 137 -11.82 12.69 11.74
CA LEU A 137 -13.16 12.08 11.84
C LEU A 137 -13.24 10.70 11.17
N GLY A 138 -12.11 10.17 10.68
CA GLY A 138 -12.04 8.88 10.00
C GLY A 138 -12.62 8.87 8.58
N ARG A 139 -12.96 10.04 8.02
CA ARG A 139 -13.42 10.16 6.62
C ARG A 139 -12.26 10.03 5.67
N ALA A 140 -12.47 9.34 4.56
CA ALA A 140 -11.47 9.17 3.51
C ALA A 140 -11.68 10.17 2.38
N PHE A 141 -10.55 10.69 1.90
CA PHE A 141 -10.45 11.58 0.74
C PHE A 141 -9.46 11.00 -0.24
N ARG A 142 -9.63 11.25 -1.52
CA ARG A 142 -8.75 10.72 -2.58
C ARG A 142 -8.23 11.81 -3.50
N ARG A 143 -7.07 11.56 -4.08
CA ARG A 143 -6.48 12.34 -5.16
C ARG A 143 -5.72 11.39 -6.08
N TRP A 144 -5.94 11.52 -7.40
CA TRP A 144 -5.34 10.63 -8.43
C TRP A 144 -4.00 11.16 -8.97
N ALA A 145 -3.34 12.01 -8.21
CA ALA A 145 -2.01 12.55 -8.52
C ALA A 145 -1.36 13.03 -7.22
N PHE A 146 -0.06 13.35 -7.27
CA PHE A 146 0.61 13.98 -6.13
C PHE A 146 0.36 15.49 -6.02
N ALA A 147 -0.54 16.02 -6.83
CA ALA A 147 -0.97 17.42 -6.83
C ALA A 147 -2.48 17.55 -7.06
N GLY A 148 -3.04 18.73 -6.79
CA GLY A 148 -4.47 19.00 -6.95
C GLY A 148 -5.27 18.86 -5.65
N THR A 149 -6.58 18.91 -5.77
CA THR A 149 -7.52 18.95 -4.64
C THR A 149 -7.90 17.54 -4.20
N PHE A 150 -7.99 17.32 -2.91
CA PHE A 150 -8.57 16.10 -2.33
C PHE A 150 -10.10 16.15 -2.45
N LEU A 151 -10.67 15.10 -3.00
CA LEU A 151 -12.11 14.91 -3.11
C LEU A 151 -12.59 13.88 -2.09
N PRO A 152 -13.78 14.03 -1.51
CA PRO A 152 -14.36 12.98 -0.67
C PRO A 152 -14.41 11.65 -1.44
N MET A 153 -14.08 10.57 -0.76
CA MET A 153 -14.14 9.25 -1.36
C MET A 153 -15.57 8.72 -1.29
N THR A 154 -16.23 8.61 -2.45
CA THR A 154 -17.61 8.13 -2.60
C THR A 154 -17.68 6.69 -3.10
N GLU A 155 -16.60 6.21 -3.69
CA GLU A 155 -16.46 4.89 -4.28
C GLU A 155 -15.33 4.12 -3.59
N ALA A 156 -15.29 2.82 -3.76
CA ALA A 156 -14.27 1.96 -3.18
C ALA A 156 -13.18 1.63 -4.23
N PRO A 157 -12.13 2.43 -4.37
CA PRO A 157 -10.98 2.06 -5.17
C PRO A 157 -10.29 0.85 -4.54
N TYR A 158 -9.49 0.17 -5.34
CA TYR A 158 -8.78 -1.00 -4.87
C TYR A 158 -7.34 -1.05 -5.36
N LEU A 159 -6.51 -1.68 -4.56
CA LEU A 159 -5.12 -1.97 -4.89
C LEU A 159 -4.98 -3.47 -5.14
N GLN A 160 -4.45 -3.82 -6.31
CA GLN A 160 -4.08 -5.18 -6.63
C GLN A 160 -2.64 -5.44 -6.21
N VAL A 161 -2.44 -6.55 -5.56
CA VAL A 161 -1.15 -7.12 -5.19
C VAL A 161 -0.96 -8.35 -6.06
N ASN A 162 -0.13 -8.21 -7.08
CA ASN A 162 0.11 -9.21 -8.10
C ASN A 162 1.43 -9.92 -7.85
N ARG A 163 1.46 -11.23 -8.06
CA ARG A 163 2.70 -11.93 -8.26
C ARG A 163 3.22 -11.65 -9.67
N VAL A 164 4.52 -11.43 -9.81
CA VAL A 164 5.17 -11.25 -11.11
C VAL A 164 6.33 -12.23 -11.30
N ASP A 165 6.61 -12.54 -12.55
CA ASP A 165 7.76 -13.33 -12.97
C ASP A 165 9.04 -12.46 -13.07
N ALA A 166 10.14 -13.05 -13.52
CA ALA A 166 11.40 -12.35 -13.74
C ALA A 166 11.33 -11.26 -14.83
N SER A 167 10.34 -11.35 -15.72
CA SER A 167 10.06 -10.38 -16.79
C SER A 167 9.08 -9.29 -16.35
N ASN A 168 8.72 -9.25 -15.07
CA ASN A 168 7.74 -8.32 -14.48
C ASN A 168 6.31 -8.47 -15.05
N GLN A 169 6.00 -9.65 -15.60
CA GLN A 169 4.66 -10.00 -16.06
C GLN A 169 3.87 -10.63 -14.91
N VAL A 170 2.57 -10.31 -14.85
CA VAL A 170 1.68 -10.85 -13.81
C VAL A 170 1.51 -12.35 -14.03
N GLU A 171 1.82 -13.13 -13.00
CA GLU A 171 1.74 -14.58 -12.99
C GLU A 171 1.10 -15.08 -11.67
N GLY A 172 0.22 -16.05 -11.77
CA GLY A 172 -0.35 -16.71 -10.59
C GLY A 172 -1.42 -15.90 -9.87
N ILE A 173 -1.34 -15.84 -8.54
CA ILE A 173 -2.41 -15.25 -7.73
C ILE A 173 -2.34 -13.72 -7.69
N THR A 174 -3.52 -13.11 -7.78
CA THR A 174 -3.76 -11.69 -7.50
C THR A 174 -4.55 -11.57 -6.20
N ARG A 175 -4.19 -10.62 -5.34
CA ARG A 175 -4.94 -10.24 -4.14
C ARG A 175 -5.42 -8.81 -4.28
N THR A 176 -6.62 -8.55 -3.79
CA THR A 176 -7.22 -7.21 -3.89
C THR A 176 -7.44 -6.63 -2.50
N VAL A 177 -6.93 -5.42 -2.30
CA VAL A 177 -7.19 -4.63 -1.09
C VAL A 177 -8.14 -3.51 -1.47
N LEU A 178 -9.39 -3.61 -1.00
CA LEU A 178 -10.41 -2.57 -1.16
C LEU A 178 -10.21 -1.50 -0.11
N VAL A 179 -10.27 -0.23 -0.52
CA VAL A 179 -10.29 0.92 0.38
C VAL A 179 -11.70 1.51 0.33
N LEU A 180 -12.46 1.36 1.40
CA LEU A 180 -13.86 1.77 1.45
C LEU A 180 -14.02 3.26 1.77
N PRO A 181 -15.10 3.92 1.34
CA PRO A 181 -15.35 5.34 1.61
C PRO A 181 -15.37 5.70 3.10
N ASN A 182 -15.77 4.76 3.96
CA ASN A 182 -15.71 4.93 5.42
C ASN A 182 -14.29 4.80 5.99
N GLY A 183 -13.28 4.67 5.14
CA GLY A 183 -11.88 4.56 5.51
C GLY A 183 -11.44 3.18 6.02
N THR A 184 -12.30 2.16 6.00
CA THR A 184 -11.87 0.79 6.30
C THR A 184 -11.24 0.13 5.08
N SER A 185 -10.33 -0.79 5.29
CA SER A 185 -9.77 -1.63 4.23
C SER A 185 -10.18 -3.08 4.40
N ARG A 186 -10.44 -3.75 3.28
CA ARG A 186 -10.77 -5.17 3.24
C ARG A 186 -9.89 -5.88 2.22
N LEU A 187 -9.42 -7.06 2.61
CA LEU A 187 -8.78 -7.99 1.69
C LEU A 187 -9.87 -8.82 1.01
N SER A 188 -9.84 -8.86 -0.32
CA SER A 188 -10.66 -9.76 -1.15
C SER A 188 -9.75 -10.78 -1.81
N LEU A 189 -10.22 -11.99 -1.87
CA LEU A 189 -9.58 -13.12 -2.55
C LEU A 189 -9.94 -13.10 -4.02
#